data_7d5b216e7b75b83794ee87ab7120f360
#
_entry.id   7d5b216e7b75b83794ee87ab7120f360
#
_cell.length_a   1.000
_cell.length_b   1.000
_cell.length_c   1.000
_cell.angle_alpha   90.00
_cell.angle_beta   90.00
_cell.angle_gamma   90.00
#
_symmetry.space_group_name_H-M   'P 1'
#
loop_
_entity.id
_entity.type
_entity.pdbx_description
1 polymer ?
#
loop_
_entity_poly.entity_id
_entity_poly.type
_entity_poly.pdbx_seq_one_letter_code
_entity_poly.pdbx_strand_id
1 'polypeptide(L)'
;MKEKTCCVTGHREIPEDKLAYVESELKKAVMAAVKDGYTRFINGGAAGADLLFAAVVAELREQGCPISLEAALPYRGRLNSRDPAFQTMISACDRIKVLCEESSRSCYYTRNRYMVDESDLVIAVYNGRDTGGTVYTMNYAQDKGKAVQVISI
;
A
#
# COMPACT_ATOMS: atom_id res chain seq x y z
N MET A 1 9.27 -4.53 21.38
CA MET A 1 9.61 -3.49 20.38
C MET A 1 8.57 -3.48 19.27
N LYS A 2 8.18 -2.28 18.86
CA LYS A 2 7.22 -2.13 17.79
C LYS A 2 7.86 -2.47 16.44
N GLU A 3 7.16 -3.22 15.60
CA GLU A 3 7.61 -3.52 14.25
C GLU A 3 7.73 -2.24 13.41
N LYS A 4 8.76 -2.16 12.58
CA LYS A 4 8.87 -1.11 11.58
C LYS A 4 7.91 -1.45 10.43
N THR A 5 7.04 -0.52 10.13
CA THR A 5 5.92 -0.73 9.22
C THR A 5 5.97 0.24 8.04
N CYS A 6 5.71 -0.29 6.85
CA CYS A 6 5.67 0.46 5.61
C CYS A 6 4.31 0.28 4.96
N CYS A 7 3.74 1.35 4.42
CA CYS A 7 2.54 1.25 3.60
C CYS A 7 2.76 1.90 2.24
N VAL A 8 1.78 1.70 1.35
CA VAL A 8 1.80 2.26 0.00
C VAL A 8 0.59 3.15 -0.19
N THR A 9 0.77 4.20 -0.97
CA THR A 9 -0.33 4.95 -1.57
C THR A 9 0.03 5.20 -3.03
N GLY A 10 -0.97 5.35 -3.91
CA GLY A 10 -0.70 5.57 -5.32
C GLY A 10 -1.95 5.54 -6.15
N HIS A 11 -1.77 5.80 -7.44
CA HIS A 11 -2.88 5.88 -8.36
C HIS A 11 -3.42 4.49 -8.71
N ARG A 12 -4.73 4.42 -8.92
CA ARG A 12 -5.41 3.18 -9.33
C ARG A 12 -5.09 2.82 -10.77
N GLU A 13 -4.83 3.83 -11.60
CA GLU A 13 -4.46 3.63 -12.99
C GLU A 13 -3.01 3.99 -13.20
N ILE A 14 -2.21 3.00 -13.56
CA ILE A 14 -0.80 3.18 -13.90
C ILE A 14 -0.72 3.07 -15.42
N PRO A 15 -0.16 4.06 -16.13
CA PRO A 15 0.02 3.97 -17.58
C PRO A 15 0.75 2.69 -17.95
N GLU A 16 0.28 2.01 -18.99
CA GLU A 16 0.82 0.71 -19.38
C GLU A 16 2.32 0.76 -19.66
N ASP A 17 2.79 1.85 -20.28
CA ASP A 17 4.20 2.06 -20.58
C ASP A 17 5.05 2.34 -19.33
N LYS A 18 4.42 2.52 -18.16
CA LYS A 18 5.09 2.76 -16.89
C LYS A 18 5.04 1.57 -15.94
N LEU A 19 4.27 0.54 -16.25
CA LEU A 19 4.08 -0.61 -15.36
C LEU A 19 5.40 -1.27 -14.95
N ALA A 20 6.25 -1.57 -15.92
CA ALA A 20 7.54 -2.22 -15.64
C ALA A 20 8.44 -1.34 -14.77
N TYR A 21 8.44 -0.04 -15.01
CA TYR A 21 9.18 0.92 -14.22
C TYR A 21 8.67 0.96 -12.78
N VAL A 22 7.36 1.06 -12.60
CA VAL A 22 6.75 1.12 -11.26
C VAL A 22 7.03 -0.17 -10.49
N GLU A 23 6.86 -1.33 -11.12
CA GLU A 23 7.19 -2.62 -10.51
C GLU A 23 8.64 -2.66 -10.02
N SER A 24 9.57 -2.25 -10.88
CA SER A 24 11.00 -2.24 -10.57
C SER A 24 11.31 -1.30 -9.40
N GLU A 25 10.71 -0.10 -9.41
CA GLU A 25 10.95 0.88 -8.35
C GLU A 25 10.30 0.47 -7.03
N LEU A 26 9.12 -0.15 -7.07
CA LEU A 26 8.50 -0.70 -5.87
C LEU A 26 9.36 -1.81 -5.28
N LYS A 27 9.88 -2.69 -6.11
CA LYS A 27 10.76 -3.77 -5.64
C LYS A 27 12.02 -3.22 -4.96
N LYS A 28 12.65 -2.22 -5.57
CA LYS A 28 13.82 -1.55 -4.97
C LYS A 28 13.48 -0.92 -3.63
N ALA A 29 12.34 -0.21 -3.55
CA ALA A 29 11.92 0.48 -2.33
C ALA A 29 11.60 -0.51 -1.21
N VAL A 30 10.89 -1.59 -1.52
CA VAL A 30 10.56 -2.62 -0.51
C VAL A 30 11.83 -3.34 -0.05
N MET A 31 12.72 -3.68 -0.97
CA MET A 31 13.99 -4.33 -0.60
C MET A 31 14.84 -3.43 0.29
N ALA A 32 14.90 -2.14 0.01
CA ALA A 32 15.62 -1.19 0.85
C ALA A 32 15.00 -1.12 2.24
N ALA A 33 13.67 -1.11 2.34
CA ALA A 33 12.97 -1.12 3.61
C ALA A 33 13.28 -2.41 4.39
N VAL A 34 13.28 -3.57 3.73
CA VAL A 34 13.62 -4.84 4.37
C VAL A 34 15.03 -4.78 4.97
N LYS A 35 15.98 -4.23 4.23
CA LYS A 35 17.36 -4.06 4.71
C LYS A 35 17.44 -3.14 5.92
N ASP A 36 16.54 -2.16 6.00
CA ASP A 36 16.46 -1.22 7.13
C ASP A 36 15.68 -1.80 8.32
N GLY A 37 15.26 -3.05 8.25
CA GLY A 37 14.58 -3.73 9.35
C GLY A 37 13.07 -3.64 9.33
N TYR A 38 12.47 -3.18 8.24
CA TYR A 38 11.01 -3.18 8.11
C TYR A 38 10.50 -4.60 7.94
N THR A 39 9.44 -4.95 8.66
CA THR A 39 8.90 -6.31 8.68
C THR A 39 7.41 -6.38 8.37
N ARG A 40 6.68 -5.27 8.47
CA ARG A 40 5.24 -5.23 8.25
C ARG A 40 4.94 -4.28 7.08
N PHE A 41 4.18 -4.78 6.09
CA PHE A 41 3.86 -4.03 4.88
C PHE A 41 2.35 -4.03 4.67
N ILE A 42 1.77 -2.83 4.52
CA ILE A 42 0.32 -2.64 4.45
C ILE A 42 -0.07 -2.05 3.09
N ASN A 43 -1.04 -2.68 2.42
CA ASN A 43 -1.65 -2.13 1.21
C ASN A 43 -3.14 -1.92 1.42
N GLY A 44 -3.74 -1.05 0.60
CA GLY A 44 -5.15 -0.72 0.71
C GLY A 44 -6.08 -1.51 -0.22
N GLY A 45 -5.54 -2.44 -0.99
CA GLY A 45 -6.33 -3.29 -1.88
C GLY A 45 -6.89 -2.60 -3.11
N ALA A 46 -6.49 -1.37 -3.40
CA ALA A 46 -6.93 -0.68 -4.60
C ALA A 46 -6.15 -1.17 -5.82
N ALA A 47 -6.75 -1.06 -7.00
CA ALA A 47 -6.05 -1.38 -8.25
C ALA A 47 -4.81 -0.51 -8.40
N GLY A 48 -3.91 -0.90 -9.29
CA GLY A 48 -2.70 -0.11 -9.58
C GLY A 48 -1.62 -0.28 -8.52
N ALA A 49 -1.17 0.83 -7.96
CA ALA A 49 -0.02 0.85 -7.05
C ALA A 49 -0.15 -0.11 -5.88
N ASP A 50 -1.32 -0.18 -5.24
CA ASP A 50 -1.54 -1.04 -4.07
C ASP A 50 -1.32 -2.51 -4.41
N LEU A 51 -1.93 -3.00 -5.49
CA LEU A 51 -1.82 -4.41 -5.87
C LEU A 51 -0.41 -4.76 -6.38
N LEU A 52 0.25 -3.83 -7.06
CA LEU A 52 1.65 -4.03 -7.48
C LEU A 52 2.58 -4.13 -6.27
N PHE A 53 2.39 -3.26 -5.29
CA PHE A 53 3.15 -3.30 -4.03
C PHE A 53 2.93 -4.63 -3.31
N ALA A 54 1.68 -5.05 -3.18
CA ALA A 54 1.34 -6.30 -2.51
C ALA A 54 2.00 -7.50 -3.19
N ALA A 55 2.01 -7.54 -4.52
CA ALA A 55 2.65 -8.61 -5.27
C ALA A 55 4.16 -8.65 -5.02
N VAL A 56 4.81 -7.48 -4.96
CA VAL A 56 6.24 -7.39 -4.64
C VAL A 56 6.53 -7.94 -3.25
N VAL A 57 5.75 -7.53 -2.25
CA VAL A 57 5.93 -7.99 -0.87
C VAL A 57 5.75 -9.51 -0.78
N ALA A 58 4.71 -10.04 -1.41
CA ALA A 58 4.44 -11.48 -1.41
C ALA A 58 5.58 -12.27 -2.06
N GLU A 59 6.12 -11.77 -3.18
CA GLU A 59 7.25 -12.39 -3.87
C GLU A 59 8.48 -12.44 -2.97
N LEU A 60 8.82 -11.33 -2.33
CA LEU A 60 10.00 -11.28 -1.45
C LEU A 60 9.83 -12.19 -0.23
N ARG A 61 8.61 -12.27 0.32
CA ARG A 61 8.34 -13.20 1.42
C ARG A 61 8.57 -14.64 1.00
N GLU A 62 8.10 -15.02 -0.18
CA GLU A 62 8.32 -16.37 -0.72
C GLU A 62 9.80 -16.67 -0.97
N GLN A 63 10.59 -15.64 -1.25
CA GLN A 63 12.03 -15.78 -1.43
C GLN A 63 12.79 -15.84 -0.10
N GLY A 64 12.09 -15.84 1.02
CA GLY A 64 12.67 -16.02 2.33
C GLY A 64 12.81 -14.77 3.20
N CYS A 65 12.35 -13.61 2.72
CA CYS A 65 12.37 -12.40 3.56
C CYS A 65 11.39 -12.55 4.74
N PRO A 66 11.80 -12.22 5.96
CA PRO A 66 10.95 -12.37 7.16
C PRO A 66 9.98 -11.19 7.29
N ILE A 67 9.03 -11.09 6.39
CA ILE A 67 8.09 -9.97 6.30
C ILE A 67 6.65 -10.46 6.24
N SER A 68 5.72 -9.59 6.62
CA SER A 68 4.29 -9.85 6.55
C SER A 68 3.59 -8.85 5.64
N LEU A 69 2.49 -9.30 5.05
CA LEU A 69 1.63 -8.48 4.19
C LEU A 69 0.26 -8.32 4.85
N GLU A 70 -0.20 -7.09 4.94
CA GLU A 70 -1.51 -6.75 5.48
C GLU A 70 -2.33 -6.01 4.43
N ALA A 71 -3.65 -6.26 4.41
CA ALA A 71 -4.59 -5.47 3.64
C ALA A 71 -5.44 -4.64 4.60
N ALA A 72 -5.55 -3.34 4.33
CA ALA A 72 -6.45 -2.44 5.04
C ALA A 72 -7.58 -2.05 4.08
N LEU A 73 -8.77 -2.60 4.32
CA LEU A 73 -9.90 -2.41 3.40
C LEU A 73 -10.83 -1.31 3.92
N PRO A 74 -11.32 -0.42 3.04
CA PRO A 74 -12.15 0.69 3.48
C PRO A 74 -13.49 0.25 4.06
N TYR A 75 -14.08 -0.81 3.51
CA TYR A 75 -15.33 -1.36 4.03
C TYR A 75 -15.41 -2.86 3.72
N ARG A 76 -16.26 -3.55 4.48
CA ARG A 76 -16.34 -5.03 4.45
C ARG A 76 -16.71 -5.57 3.07
N GLY A 77 -17.58 -4.87 2.35
CA GLY A 77 -18.01 -5.31 1.02
C GLY A 77 -16.89 -5.48 0.00
N ARG A 78 -15.72 -4.85 0.23
CA ARG A 78 -14.56 -5.05 -0.66
C ARG A 78 -14.12 -6.51 -0.71
N LEU A 79 -14.37 -7.28 0.33
CA LEU A 79 -14.03 -8.71 0.35
C LEU A 79 -14.81 -9.51 -0.69
N ASN A 80 -15.90 -8.97 -1.23
CA ASN A 80 -16.70 -9.62 -2.27
C ASN A 80 -16.19 -9.38 -3.68
N SER A 81 -15.09 -8.65 -3.85
CA SER A 81 -14.52 -8.38 -5.17
C SER A 81 -14.18 -9.68 -5.92
N ARG A 82 -14.54 -9.72 -7.19
CA ARG A 82 -14.25 -10.85 -8.07
C ARG A 82 -12.99 -10.62 -8.92
N ASP A 83 -12.35 -9.48 -8.75
CA ASP A 83 -11.10 -9.18 -9.46
C ASP A 83 -10.03 -10.21 -9.08
N PRO A 84 -9.48 -10.97 -10.04
CA PRO A 84 -8.47 -11.99 -9.74
C PRO A 84 -7.23 -11.42 -9.05
N ALA A 85 -6.79 -10.24 -9.42
CA ALA A 85 -5.62 -9.61 -8.79
C ALA A 85 -5.90 -9.28 -7.32
N PHE A 86 -7.11 -8.79 -7.02
CA PHE A 86 -7.52 -8.55 -5.65
C PHE A 86 -7.59 -9.85 -4.85
N GLN A 87 -8.18 -10.90 -5.42
CA GLN A 87 -8.28 -12.19 -4.74
C GLN A 87 -6.91 -12.79 -4.46
N THR A 88 -5.97 -12.67 -5.39
CA THR A 88 -4.60 -13.11 -5.20
C THR A 88 -3.94 -12.37 -4.03
N MET A 89 -4.14 -11.05 -3.96
CA MET A 89 -3.61 -10.23 -2.87
C MET A 89 -4.19 -10.67 -1.52
N ILE A 90 -5.51 -10.85 -1.43
CA ILE A 90 -6.16 -11.26 -0.19
C ILE A 90 -5.64 -12.63 0.28
N SER A 91 -5.47 -13.57 -0.67
CA SER A 91 -4.96 -14.90 -0.35
C SER A 91 -3.51 -14.87 0.17
N ALA A 92 -2.74 -13.87 -0.25
CA ALA A 92 -1.35 -13.71 0.18
C ALA A 92 -1.22 -12.97 1.52
N CYS A 93 -2.27 -12.33 2.01
CA CYS A 93 -2.19 -11.53 3.23
C CYS A 93 -2.11 -12.39 4.49
N ASP A 94 -1.26 -11.96 5.41
CA ASP A 94 -1.17 -12.52 6.76
C ASP A 94 -2.23 -11.90 7.67
N ARG A 95 -2.74 -10.72 7.31
CA ARG A 95 -3.68 -9.98 8.13
C ARG A 95 -4.58 -9.12 7.23
N ILE A 96 -5.87 -9.06 7.57
CA ILE A 96 -6.85 -8.23 6.88
C ILE A 96 -7.56 -7.38 7.92
N LYS A 97 -7.48 -6.05 7.73
CA LYS A 97 -8.16 -5.07 8.58
C LYS A 97 -9.28 -4.41 7.79
N VAL A 98 -10.51 -4.51 8.26
CA VAL A 98 -11.65 -3.81 7.67
C VAL A 98 -11.95 -2.59 8.53
N LEU A 99 -11.89 -1.39 7.94
CA LEU A 99 -12.02 -0.15 8.70
C LEU A 99 -13.47 0.21 8.99
N CYS A 100 -14.37 0.01 8.03
CA CYS A 100 -15.79 0.34 8.17
C CYS A 100 -16.64 -0.86 7.75
N GLU A 101 -17.79 -1.05 8.39
CA GLU A 101 -18.68 -2.14 8.00
C GLU A 101 -19.38 -1.83 6.68
N GLU A 102 -19.76 -0.57 6.46
CA GLU A 102 -20.48 -0.15 5.28
C GLU A 102 -19.72 0.89 4.47
N SER A 103 -19.97 0.92 3.16
CA SER A 103 -19.38 1.90 2.25
C SER A 103 -19.88 3.31 2.55
N SER A 104 -18.96 4.27 2.54
CA SER A 104 -19.28 5.70 2.66
C SER A 104 -18.17 6.51 1.98
N ARG A 105 -18.41 7.83 1.80
CA ARG A 105 -17.39 8.72 1.24
C ARG A 105 -16.13 8.77 2.12
N SER A 106 -16.30 8.70 3.42
CA SER A 106 -15.21 8.86 4.37
C SER A 106 -14.41 7.58 4.61
N CYS A 107 -14.93 6.41 4.24
CA CYS A 107 -14.27 5.15 4.58
C CYS A 107 -12.89 5.01 3.91
N TYR A 108 -12.70 5.58 2.72
CA TYR A 108 -11.41 5.56 2.04
C TYR A 108 -10.37 6.41 2.77
N TYR A 109 -10.78 7.58 3.28
CA TYR A 109 -9.90 8.43 4.08
C TYR A 109 -9.58 7.78 5.42
N THR A 110 -10.57 7.14 6.03
CA THR A 110 -10.37 6.38 7.28
C THR A 110 -9.32 5.29 7.07
N ARG A 111 -9.43 4.53 5.98
CA ARG A 111 -8.46 3.50 5.62
C ARG A 111 -7.07 4.10 5.38
N ASN A 112 -6.98 5.18 4.62
CA ASN A 112 -5.71 5.81 4.31
C ASN A 112 -5.02 6.32 5.59
N ARG A 113 -5.78 6.95 6.49
CA ARG A 113 -5.24 7.40 7.77
C ARG A 113 -4.74 6.25 8.63
N TYR A 114 -5.50 5.15 8.68
CA TYR A 114 -5.07 3.95 9.39
C TYR A 114 -3.70 3.47 8.89
N MET A 115 -3.54 3.37 7.58
CA MET A 115 -2.28 2.90 6.99
C MET A 115 -1.11 3.80 7.37
N VAL A 116 -1.29 5.10 7.31
CA VAL A 116 -0.26 6.08 7.68
C VAL A 116 0.02 6.03 9.18
N ASP A 117 -1.01 6.02 10.01
CA ASP A 117 -0.86 6.02 11.47
C ASP A 117 -0.10 4.78 11.96
N GLU A 118 -0.31 3.64 11.29
CA GLU A 118 0.38 2.39 11.63
C GLU A 118 1.80 2.31 11.07
N SER A 119 2.18 3.24 10.19
CA SER A 119 3.43 3.13 9.42
C SER A 119 4.50 4.10 9.90
N ASP A 120 5.74 3.75 9.60
CA ASP A 120 6.93 4.60 9.78
C ASP A 120 7.38 5.17 8.43
N LEU A 121 7.05 4.48 7.33
CA LEU A 121 7.41 4.87 5.97
C LEU A 121 6.19 4.70 5.07
N VAL A 122 5.96 5.71 4.22
CA VAL A 122 4.93 5.66 3.17
C VAL A 122 5.63 5.73 1.82
N ILE A 123 5.39 4.71 0.98
CA ILE A 123 5.85 4.72 -0.41
C ILE A 123 4.70 5.25 -1.25
N ALA A 124 4.94 6.31 -2.00
CA ALA A 124 3.90 6.97 -2.80
C ALA A 124 4.23 6.88 -4.29
N VAL A 125 3.39 6.23 -5.06
CA VAL A 125 3.48 6.22 -6.53
C VAL A 125 2.64 7.39 -7.03
N TYR A 126 3.29 8.45 -7.51
CA TYR A 126 2.66 9.76 -7.66
C TYR A 126 2.96 10.41 -9.01
N ASN A 127 1.92 10.94 -9.66
CA ASN A 127 2.00 11.55 -10.99
C ASN A 127 2.00 13.09 -10.98
N GLY A 128 2.09 13.72 -9.82
CA GLY A 128 2.16 15.17 -9.70
C GLY A 128 0.82 15.88 -9.58
N ARG A 129 -0.30 15.16 -9.52
CA ARG A 129 -1.62 15.79 -9.40
C ARG A 129 -1.79 16.55 -8.09
N ASP A 130 -2.43 17.73 -8.14
CA ASP A 130 -2.65 18.57 -6.95
C ASP A 130 -3.76 18.04 -6.04
N THR A 131 -4.62 17.14 -6.55
CA THR A 131 -5.78 16.64 -5.83
C THR A 131 -5.86 15.11 -5.93
N GLY A 132 -6.66 14.51 -5.06
CA GLY A 132 -6.94 13.08 -5.06
C GLY A 132 -6.41 12.37 -3.84
N GLY A 133 -6.70 11.06 -3.76
CA GLY A 133 -6.39 10.25 -2.60
C GLY A 133 -4.89 10.13 -2.31
N THR A 134 -4.07 10.06 -3.35
CA THR A 134 -2.62 9.92 -3.19
C THR A 134 -2.01 11.16 -2.55
N VAL A 135 -2.31 12.35 -3.08
CA VAL A 135 -1.76 13.58 -2.52
C VAL A 135 -2.31 13.86 -1.12
N TYR A 136 -3.59 13.54 -0.88
CA TYR A 136 -4.17 13.63 0.46
C TYR A 136 -3.38 12.78 1.45
N THR A 137 -3.10 11.54 1.10
CA THR A 137 -2.39 10.59 1.96
C THR A 137 -0.95 11.04 2.20
N MET A 138 -0.26 11.53 1.15
CA MET A 138 1.09 12.07 1.28
C MET A 138 1.14 13.25 2.25
N ASN A 139 0.20 14.19 2.12
CA ASN A 139 0.13 15.35 3.00
C ASN A 139 -0.16 14.95 4.43
N TYR A 140 -1.08 14.01 4.63
CA TYR A 140 -1.37 13.49 5.96
C TYR A 140 -0.13 12.84 6.59
N ALA A 141 0.62 12.06 5.82
CA ALA A 141 1.85 11.43 6.29
C ALA A 141 2.89 12.47 6.71
N GLN A 142 3.08 13.51 5.91
CA GLN A 142 4.00 14.60 6.22
C GLN A 142 3.60 15.34 7.48
N ASP A 143 2.30 15.62 7.64
CA ASP A 143 1.78 16.28 8.84
C ASP A 143 1.99 15.44 10.09
N LYS A 144 2.01 14.13 9.98
CA LYS A 144 2.26 13.20 11.07
C LYS A 144 3.75 12.90 11.28
N GLY A 145 4.62 13.54 10.53
CA GLY A 145 6.07 13.35 10.66
C GLY A 145 6.59 12.01 10.15
N LYS A 146 5.83 11.35 9.28
CA LYS A 146 6.26 10.07 8.70
C LYS A 146 7.21 10.30 7.52
N ALA A 147 8.11 9.36 7.29
CA ALA A 147 8.94 9.38 6.09
C ALA A 147 8.09 9.06 4.87
N VAL A 148 8.28 9.81 3.78
CA VAL A 148 7.57 9.58 2.52
C VAL A 148 8.60 9.42 1.41
N GLN A 149 8.54 8.30 0.71
CA GLN A 149 9.38 8.03 -0.45
C GLN A 149 8.52 8.06 -1.70
N VAL A 150 8.83 8.95 -2.64
CA VAL A 150 8.02 9.15 -3.84
C VAL A 150 8.62 8.40 -5.02
N ILE A 151 7.80 7.64 -5.72
CA ILE A 151 8.10 7.06 -7.02
C ILE A 151 7.31 7.90 -8.03
N SER A 152 8.02 8.71 -8.79
CA SER A 152 7.38 9.63 -9.76
C SER A 152 7.06 8.93 -11.07
N ILE A 153 5.84 9.15 -11.56
CA ILE A 153 5.40 8.60 -12.84
C ILE A 153 4.83 9.65 -13.78
#